data_f9b620ffa734fc8392e091072276a716
#
_entry.id   f9b620ffa734fc8392e091072276a716
#
_cell.length_a   1.000
_cell.length_b   1.000
_cell.length_c   1.000
_cell.angle_alpha   90.00
_cell.angle_beta   90.00
_cell.angle_gamma   90.00
#
_symmetry.space_group_name_H-M   'P 1'
#
loop_
_entity.id
_entity.type
_entity.pdbx_description
1 polymer ?
#
loop_
_entity_poly.entity_id
_entity_poly.type
_entity_poly.pdbx_seq_one_letter_code
_entity_poly.pdbx_strand_id
1 'polypeptide(L)'
;MSARIVVSADGRKAFESWRQAFAAVAPDVDVCSWYDPAWQPQPGDYALIWKPRSEHMERLAQMKGIVCTGAGVDHLLAHTDFPRNIPLVRMGGGQTARLMADYVIWAVLGLLRGARTWAASQEQGVWYNNVCSRTSDTTRVGVMGLGHLGAYVAQALSRMGFCVSGWKRSPAELDGVTVWHGMDNLPSFLAEVDILVNLLPSTPATDGLIDYGLLSHLPKGAGFVNVGRGRHVVQDDLLRALDDGTLSGAVLDVVTPEPLPQDSALWHNPRLTITPHVASEASREAQARYAVDVVAMLERGETPALLCDVARGY
;
A
#
# COMPACT_ATOMS: atom_id res chain seq x y z
N MET A 1 -34.92 5.86 0.33
CA MET A 1 -34.17 6.81 -0.52
C MET A 1 -32.95 6.07 -1.00
N SER A 2 -32.69 6.08 -2.29
CA SER A 2 -31.46 5.48 -2.85
C SER A 2 -30.26 6.28 -2.32
N ALA A 3 -29.24 5.62 -1.77
CA ALA A 3 -28.01 6.26 -1.32
C ALA A 3 -27.32 6.95 -2.52
N ARG A 4 -26.84 8.16 -2.32
CA ARG A 4 -26.11 8.93 -3.33
C ARG A 4 -24.62 8.92 -3.02
N ILE A 5 -23.78 8.70 -4.04
CA ILE A 5 -22.32 8.72 -3.92
C ILE A 5 -21.78 10.00 -4.56
N VAL A 6 -21.11 10.81 -3.77
CA VAL A 6 -20.51 12.08 -4.18
C VAL A 6 -19.02 11.88 -4.40
N VAL A 7 -18.56 12.07 -5.63
CA VAL A 7 -17.18 11.77 -6.02
C VAL A 7 -16.31 13.02 -6.04
N SER A 8 -15.24 13.03 -5.23
CA SER A 8 -14.17 14.03 -5.28
C SER A 8 -12.80 13.44 -5.66
N ALA A 9 -12.72 12.12 -5.78
CA ALA A 9 -11.48 11.44 -6.12
C ALA A 9 -10.93 11.91 -7.47
N ASP A 10 -9.61 12.10 -7.56
CA ASP A 10 -8.85 12.51 -8.76
C ASP A 10 -9.24 13.88 -9.36
N GLY A 11 -10.05 14.65 -8.65
CA GLY A 11 -10.41 16.01 -9.06
C GLY A 11 -11.52 16.10 -10.12
N ARG A 12 -11.86 17.35 -10.46
CA ARG A 12 -12.99 17.66 -11.37
C ARG A 12 -12.92 16.95 -12.73
N LYS A 13 -11.74 16.84 -13.32
CA LYS A 13 -11.56 16.27 -14.66
C LYS A 13 -11.80 14.76 -14.72
N ALA A 14 -11.63 14.07 -13.59
CA ALA A 14 -11.81 12.62 -13.52
C ALA A 14 -13.27 12.20 -13.35
N PHE A 15 -14.19 13.12 -13.04
CA PHE A 15 -15.57 12.76 -12.71
C PHE A 15 -16.27 11.99 -13.82
N GLU A 16 -16.09 12.36 -15.10
CA GLU A 16 -16.75 11.67 -16.19
C GLU A 16 -16.35 10.19 -16.28
N SER A 17 -15.07 9.87 -16.06
CA SER A 17 -14.62 8.48 -16.03
C SER A 17 -15.12 7.72 -14.79
N TRP A 18 -15.29 8.40 -13.65
CA TRP A 18 -15.95 7.81 -12.49
C TRP A 18 -17.44 7.54 -12.77
N ARG A 19 -18.15 8.48 -13.39
CA ARG A 19 -19.55 8.30 -13.78
C ARG A 19 -19.73 7.09 -14.69
N GLN A 20 -18.85 6.91 -15.67
CA GLN A 20 -18.85 5.74 -16.57
C GLN A 20 -18.57 4.44 -15.79
N ALA A 21 -17.60 4.44 -14.87
CA ALA A 21 -17.29 3.29 -14.03
C ALA A 21 -18.49 2.87 -13.16
N PHE A 22 -19.16 3.82 -12.51
CA PHE A 22 -20.37 3.53 -11.75
C PHE A 22 -21.51 3.04 -12.62
N ALA A 23 -21.76 3.66 -13.78
CA ALA A 23 -22.78 3.21 -14.71
C ALA A 23 -22.55 1.77 -15.19
N ALA A 24 -21.29 1.35 -15.34
CA ALA A 24 -20.95 -0.03 -15.74
C ALA A 24 -21.18 -1.07 -14.62
N VAL A 25 -21.04 -0.70 -13.36
CA VAL A 25 -21.07 -1.65 -12.23
C VAL A 25 -22.35 -1.57 -11.40
N ALA A 26 -23.01 -0.42 -11.37
CA ALA A 26 -24.19 -0.14 -10.56
C ALA A 26 -25.02 1.01 -11.18
N PRO A 27 -25.71 0.77 -12.32
CA PRO A 27 -26.42 1.81 -13.08
C PRO A 27 -27.55 2.51 -12.30
N ASP A 28 -28.07 1.87 -11.25
CA ASP A 28 -29.17 2.40 -10.43
C ASP A 28 -28.67 3.28 -9.26
N VAL A 29 -27.34 3.42 -9.07
CA VAL A 29 -26.78 4.27 -8.01
C VAL A 29 -26.72 5.71 -8.50
N ASP A 30 -27.25 6.62 -7.69
CA ASP A 30 -27.13 8.07 -7.94
C ASP A 30 -25.70 8.52 -7.65
N VAL A 31 -25.02 9.07 -8.67
CA VAL A 31 -23.62 9.50 -8.59
C VAL A 31 -23.51 10.96 -9.04
N CYS A 32 -22.97 11.80 -8.19
CA CYS A 32 -22.78 13.21 -8.50
C CYS A 32 -21.34 13.69 -8.23
N SER A 33 -20.98 14.80 -8.85
CA SER A 33 -19.68 15.42 -8.68
C SER A 33 -19.64 16.29 -7.44
N TRP A 34 -18.63 16.10 -6.61
CA TRP A 34 -18.28 17.04 -5.53
C TRP A 34 -18.08 18.47 -6.02
N TYR A 35 -17.64 18.62 -7.27
CA TYR A 35 -17.29 19.91 -7.89
C TYR A 35 -18.43 20.55 -8.68
N ASP A 36 -19.62 19.94 -8.68
CA ASP A 36 -20.81 20.55 -9.26
C ASP A 36 -21.25 21.74 -8.35
N PRO A 37 -21.30 22.96 -8.87
CA PRO A 37 -21.72 24.12 -8.08
C PRO A 37 -23.19 24.05 -7.59
N ALA A 38 -24.01 23.26 -8.27
CA ALA A 38 -25.41 23.01 -7.90
C ALA A 38 -25.55 21.98 -6.79
N TRP A 39 -24.53 21.15 -6.54
CA TRP A 39 -24.59 20.13 -5.51
C TRP A 39 -24.47 20.74 -4.11
N GLN A 40 -25.37 20.34 -3.24
CA GLN A 40 -25.33 20.62 -1.81
C GLN A 40 -25.38 19.30 -1.04
N PRO A 41 -24.65 19.16 0.09
CA PRO A 41 -24.74 17.98 0.95
C PRO A 41 -26.16 17.70 1.41
N GLN A 42 -26.55 16.44 1.38
CA GLN A 42 -27.86 15.99 1.87
C GLN A 42 -27.68 14.85 2.88
N PRO A 43 -28.58 14.75 3.87
CA PRO A 43 -28.60 13.60 4.77
C PRO A 43 -28.71 12.30 3.96
N GLY A 44 -27.75 11.39 4.13
CA GLY A 44 -27.69 10.13 3.37
C GLY A 44 -26.67 10.09 2.26
N ASP A 45 -25.97 11.19 1.95
CA ASP A 45 -24.86 11.19 0.99
C ASP A 45 -23.65 10.44 1.53
N TYR A 46 -22.96 9.72 0.64
CA TYR A 46 -21.67 9.10 0.88
C TYR A 46 -20.60 9.76 0.02
N ALA A 47 -19.42 9.95 0.56
CA ALA A 47 -18.30 10.54 -0.19
C ALA A 47 -17.32 9.48 -0.67
N LEU A 48 -16.94 9.51 -1.96
CA LEU A 48 -15.79 8.78 -2.50
C LEU A 48 -14.66 9.77 -2.72
N ILE A 49 -13.56 9.64 -1.96
CA ILE A 49 -12.53 10.67 -1.87
C ILE A 49 -11.11 10.13 -2.03
N TRP A 50 -10.22 11.02 -2.50
CA TRP A 50 -8.77 10.91 -2.39
C TRP A 50 -8.19 12.29 -2.13
N LYS A 51 -7.27 12.44 -1.19
CA LYS A 51 -6.56 13.71 -0.86
C LYS A 51 -7.46 14.97 -0.92
N PRO A 52 -8.56 15.05 -0.14
CA PRO A 52 -9.41 16.22 -0.12
C PRO A 52 -8.64 17.42 0.42
N ARG A 53 -9.03 18.64 0.01
CA ARG A 53 -8.48 19.88 0.56
C ARG A 53 -9.15 20.23 1.88
N SER A 54 -8.50 21.07 2.71
CA SER A 54 -9.07 21.53 3.99
C SER A 54 -10.46 22.17 3.83
N GLU A 55 -10.71 22.90 2.74
CA GLU A 55 -12.02 23.49 2.41
C GLU A 55 -13.16 22.47 2.23
N HIS A 56 -12.83 21.16 2.10
CA HIS A 56 -13.79 20.08 1.95
C HIS A 56 -14.24 19.48 3.28
N MET A 57 -13.55 19.73 4.38
CA MET A 57 -13.76 19.03 5.65
C MET A 57 -15.14 19.29 6.25
N GLU A 58 -15.62 20.54 6.17
CA GLU A 58 -16.94 20.92 6.63
C GLU A 58 -18.07 20.18 5.90
N ARG A 59 -17.91 19.97 4.58
CA ARG A 59 -18.88 19.17 3.80
C ARG A 59 -18.78 17.69 4.10
N LEU A 60 -17.56 17.16 4.33
CA LEU A 60 -17.35 15.77 4.72
C LEU A 60 -18.03 15.45 6.06
N ALA A 61 -18.08 16.40 6.98
CA ALA A 61 -18.76 16.26 8.26
C ALA A 61 -20.30 16.04 8.13
N GLN A 62 -20.88 16.32 6.96
CA GLN A 62 -22.29 16.15 6.67
C GLN A 62 -22.61 14.82 5.95
N MET A 63 -21.58 14.03 5.61
CA MET A 63 -21.75 12.73 4.95
C MET A 63 -22.20 11.65 5.93
N LYS A 64 -22.92 10.67 5.43
CA LYS A 64 -23.29 9.45 6.18
C LYS A 64 -22.13 8.47 6.30
N GLY A 65 -21.21 8.48 5.35
CA GLY A 65 -19.99 7.69 5.34
C GLY A 65 -19.02 8.17 4.28
N ILE A 66 -17.75 7.81 4.47
CA ILE A 66 -16.63 8.19 3.59
C ILE A 66 -15.93 6.92 3.13
N VAL A 67 -15.76 6.76 1.81
CA VAL A 67 -14.94 5.72 1.19
C VAL A 67 -13.69 6.39 0.60
N CYS A 68 -12.52 6.01 1.08
CA CYS A 68 -11.25 6.46 0.53
C CYS A 68 -10.84 5.54 -0.63
N THR A 69 -10.41 6.08 -1.78
CA THR A 69 -9.92 5.28 -2.90
C THR A 69 -8.54 4.68 -2.65
N GLY A 70 -7.84 5.09 -1.60
CA GLY A 70 -6.57 4.50 -1.17
C GLY A 70 -6.71 3.50 -0.03
N ALA A 71 -5.78 2.54 0.05
CA ALA A 71 -5.67 1.60 1.15
C ALA A 71 -5.13 2.24 2.45
N GLY A 72 -4.34 3.29 2.34
CA GLY A 72 -3.86 4.09 3.48
C GLY A 72 -4.62 5.41 3.59
N VAL A 73 -4.94 5.81 4.81
CA VAL A 73 -5.75 7.01 5.14
C VAL A 73 -5.01 8.04 5.98
N ASP A 74 -3.71 7.85 6.17
CA ASP A 74 -2.83 8.73 6.95
C ASP A 74 -2.93 10.20 6.51
N HIS A 75 -3.00 10.45 5.21
CA HIS A 75 -3.18 11.79 4.65
C HIS A 75 -4.52 12.46 5.00
N LEU A 76 -5.58 11.67 5.23
CA LEU A 76 -6.88 12.17 5.70
C LEU A 76 -6.82 12.51 7.20
N LEU A 77 -6.27 11.59 7.98
CA LEU A 77 -6.18 11.71 9.43
C LEU A 77 -5.17 12.77 9.89
N ALA A 78 -4.27 13.20 9.01
CA ALA A 78 -3.36 14.33 9.24
C ALA A 78 -4.07 15.68 9.29
N HIS A 79 -5.28 15.80 8.69
CA HIS A 79 -6.09 17.02 8.83
C HIS A 79 -6.70 17.10 10.22
N THR A 80 -6.47 18.19 10.94
CA THR A 80 -6.99 18.40 12.31
C THR A 80 -8.51 18.52 12.35
N ASP A 81 -9.10 19.00 11.29
CA ASP A 81 -10.53 19.25 11.06
C ASP A 81 -11.23 18.07 10.35
N PHE A 82 -10.54 16.94 10.11
CA PHE A 82 -11.16 15.74 9.54
C PHE A 82 -12.27 15.20 10.46
N PRO A 83 -13.49 14.93 9.95
CA PRO A 83 -14.63 14.51 10.77
C PRO A 83 -14.46 13.07 11.27
N ARG A 84 -13.93 12.92 12.47
CA ARG A 84 -13.59 11.62 13.08
C ARG A 84 -14.79 10.79 13.56
N ASN A 85 -15.97 11.38 13.56
CA ASN A 85 -17.24 10.73 13.92
C ASN A 85 -17.98 10.12 12.71
N ILE A 86 -17.49 10.34 11.49
CA ILE A 86 -18.08 9.78 10.28
C ILE A 86 -17.36 8.46 9.94
N PRO A 87 -18.09 7.37 9.62
CA PRO A 87 -17.48 6.12 9.19
C PRO A 87 -16.55 6.34 8.00
N LEU A 88 -15.26 6.03 8.17
CA LEU A 88 -14.23 6.06 7.12
C LEU A 88 -13.86 4.64 6.73
N VAL A 89 -14.09 4.25 5.47
CA VAL A 89 -13.75 2.93 4.96
C VAL A 89 -12.62 3.05 3.93
N ARG A 90 -11.59 2.24 4.10
CA ARG A 90 -10.40 2.23 3.23
C ARG A 90 -10.62 1.34 2.01
N MET A 91 -9.93 1.65 0.89
CA MET A 91 -9.92 0.75 -0.25
C MET A 91 -9.21 -0.56 0.08
N GLY A 92 -9.74 -1.66 -0.41
CA GLY A 92 -9.19 -2.99 -0.15
C GLY A 92 -9.94 -4.10 -0.84
N GLY A 93 -10.66 -3.77 -1.90
CA GLY A 93 -11.36 -4.77 -2.73
C GLY A 93 -10.42 -5.84 -3.29
N GLY A 94 -11.00 -6.93 -3.78
CA GLY A 94 -10.23 -8.09 -4.24
C GLY A 94 -9.21 -7.77 -5.33
N GLN A 95 -9.48 -6.79 -6.21
CA GLN A 95 -8.50 -6.36 -7.22
C GLN A 95 -7.30 -5.65 -6.59
N THR A 96 -7.53 -4.73 -5.63
CA THR A 96 -6.46 -4.04 -4.91
C THR A 96 -5.49 -5.03 -4.23
N ALA A 97 -6.02 -6.04 -3.55
CA ALA A 97 -5.21 -7.05 -2.87
C ALA A 97 -4.42 -7.91 -3.87
N ARG A 98 -5.03 -8.26 -5.01
CA ARG A 98 -4.38 -9.03 -6.07
C ARG A 98 -3.25 -8.26 -6.73
N LEU A 99 -3.49 -6.99 -7.10
CA LEU A 99 -2.46 -6.12 -7.68
C LEU A 99 -1.26 -5.92 -6.75
N MET A 100 -1.52 -5.71 -5.45
CA MET A 100 -0.45 -5.64 -4.45
C MET A 100 0.36 -6.94 -4.41
N ALA A 101 -0.30 -8.10 -4.44
CA ALA A 101 0.40 -9.38 -4.43
C ALA A 101 1.20 -9.59 -5.71
N ASP A 102 0.64 -9.30 -6.89
CA ASP A 102 1.33 -9.43 -8.17
C ASP A 102 2.57 -8.53 -8.21
N TYR A 103 2.45 -7.28 -7.72
CA TYR A 103 3.56 -6.36 -7.62
C TYR A 103 4.67 -6.86 -6.68
N VAL A 104 4.30 -7.31 -5.48
CA VAL A 104 5.29 -7.81 -4.50
C VAL A 104 5.97 -9.09 -5.02
N ILE A 105 5.23 -10.00 -5.63
CA ILE A 105 5.78 -11.20 -6.27
C ILE A 105 6.80 -10.83 -7.35
N TRP A 106 6.44 -9.88 -8.24
CA TRP A 106 7.36 -9.35 -9.23
C TRP A 106 8.65 -8.78 -8.59
N ALA A 107 8.50 -7.96 -7.56
CA ALA A 107 9.64 -7.35 -6.87
C ALA A 107 10.54 -8.40 -6.19
N VAL A 108 9.94 -9.37 -5.48
CA VAL A 108 10.66 -10.46 -4.81
C VAL A 108 11.39 -11.33 -5.82
N LEU A 109 10.74 -11.74 -6.91
CA LEU A 109 11.38 -12.51 -7.98
C LEU A 109 12.48 -11.70 -8.68
N GLY A 110 12.27 -10.40 -8.89
CA GLY A 110 13.26 -9.50 -9.46
C GLY A 110 14.53 -9.40 -8.62
N LEU A 111 14.38 -9.27 -7.29
CA LEU A 111 15.50 -9.26 -6.34
C LEU A 111 16.19 -10.64 -6.30
N LEU A 112 15.43 -11.72 -6.16
CA LEU A 112 15.95 -13.09 -6.13
C LEU A 112 16.80 -13.41 -7.37
N ARG A 113 16.36 -12.97 -8.55
CA ARG A 113 17.02 -13.28 -9.83
C ARG A 113 18.06 -12.23 -10.26
N GLY A 114 18.16 -11.10 -9.58
CA GLY A 114 19.06 -10.01 -9.95
C GLY A 114 18.63 -9.28 -11.24
N ALA A 115 17.32 -9.11 -11.45
CA ALA A 115 16.76 -8.53 -12.68
C ALA A 115 17.31 -7.13 -12.99
N ARG A 116 17.61 -6.32 -11.97
CA ARG A 116 18.21 -4.99 -12.15
C ARG A 116 19.61 -5.06 -12.74
N THR A 117 20.41 -6.03 -12.33
CA THR A 117 21.75 -6.26 -12.90
C THR A 117 21.66 -6.68 -14.37
N TRP A 118 20.70 -7.53 -14.72
CA TRP A 118 20.50 -7.91 -16.13
C TRP A 118 20.05 -6.72 -16.99
N ALA A 119 19.15 -5.87 -16.49
CA ALA A 119 18.76 -4.66 -17.20
C ALA A 119 19.95 -3.73 -17.46
N ALA A 120 20.78 -3.46 -16.45
CA ALA A 120 21.98 -2.64 -16.60
C ALA A 120 23.00 -3.26 -17.55
N SER A 121 23.17 -4.59 -17.53
CA SER A 121 24.08 -5.30 -18.45
C SER A 121 23.57 -5.26 -19.89
N GLN A 122 22.24 -5.37 -20.09
CA GLN A 122 21.61 -5.23 -21.41
C GLN A 122 21.83 -3.82 -21.99
N GLU A 123 21.68 -2.77 -21.19
CA GLU A 123 21.93 -1.39 -21.60
C GLU A 123 23.38 -1.18 -22.08
N GLN A 124 24.33 -1.92 -21.50
CA GLN A 124 25.75 -1.88 -21.82
C GLN A 124 26.16 -2.86 -22.95
N GLY A 125 25.21 -3.67 -23.46
CA GLY A 125 25.52 -4.72 -24.44
C GLY A 125 26.38 -5.85 -23.88
N VAL A 126 26.38 -6.07 -22.55
CA VAL A 126 27.16 -7.11 -21.87
C VAL A 126 26.32 -8.36 -21.65
N TRP A 127 26.75 -9.50 -22.20
CA TRP A 127 26.18 -10.81 -21.90
C TRP A 127 26.62 -11.27 -20.51
N TYR A 128 25.88 -10.86 -19.47
CA TYR A 128 26.19 -11.18 -18.08
C TYR A 128 25.54 -12.50 -17.66
N ASN A 129 26.36 -13.52 -17.48
CA ASN A 129 25.89 -14.84 -17.04
C ASN A 129 25.96 -14.94 -15.51
N ASN A 130 24.89 -14.53 -14.83
CA ASN A 130 24.73 -14.71 -13.39
C ASN A 130 23.85 -15.92 -13.10
N VAL A 131 24.39 -16.92 -12.43
CA VAL A 131 23.65 -18.10 -11.99
C VAL A 131 23.05 -17.84 -10.61
N CYS A 132 21.73 -17.73 -10.52
CA CYS A 132 21.04 -17.71 -9.25
C CYS A 132 21.06 -19.13 -8.65
N SER A 133 21.65 -19.28 -7.48
CA SER A 133 21.72 -20.56 -6.75
C SER A 133 20.50 -20.82 -5.84
N ARG A 134 19.64 -19.84 -5.66
CA ARG A 134 18.45 -19.94 -4.82
C ARG A 134 17.18 -20.07 -5.67
N THR A 135 16.22 -20.82 -5.14
CA THR A 135 14.88 -21.00 -5.68
C THR A 135 13.85 -20.46 -4.69
N SER A 136 12.58 -20.39 -5.08
CA SER A 136 11.53 -19.90 -4.19
C SER A 136 11.44 -20.69 -2.88
N ASP A 137 11.54 -22.02 -2.94
CA ASP A 137 11.46 -22.91 -1.79
C ASP A 137 12.65 -22.83 -0.82
N THR A 138 13.77 -22.22 -1.26
CA THR A 138 14.95 -21.96 -0.42
C THR A 138 15.11 -20.49 -0.02
N THR A 139 14.16 -19.64 -0.41
CA THR A 139 14.19 -18.19 -0.13
C THR A 139 13.17 -17.83 0.94
N ARG A 140 13.64 -17.16 2.00
CA ARG A 140 12.83 -16.73 3.14
C ARG A 140 12.37 -15.30 2.90
N VAL A 141 11.05 -15.11 2.80
CA VAL A 141 10.45 -13.78 2.60
C VAL A 141 9.74 -13.36 3.89
N GLY A 142 10.13 -12.21 4.43
CA GLY A 142 9.51 -11.61 5.61
C GLY A 142 8.57 -10.48 5.22
N VAL A 143 7.31 -10.49 5.71
CA VAL A 143 6.33 -9.42 5.48
C VAL A 143 6.08 -8.67 6.77
N MET A 144 6.51 -7.39 6.85
CA MET A 144 6.16 -6.49 7.95
C MET A 144 4.80 -5.85 7.70
N GLY A 145 3.84 -6.13 8.59
CA GLY A 145 2.48 -5.62 8.49
C GLY A 145 1.51 -6.63 7.88
N LEU A 146 0.98 -7.55 8.71
CA LEU A 146 -0.04 -8.54 8.34
C LEU A 146 -1.46 -7.98 8.55
N GLY A 147 -1.76 -6.82 7.97
CA GLY A 147 -3.12 -6.32 7.78
C GLY A 147 -3.79 -6.98 6.58
N HIS A 148 -4.91 -6.43 6.09
CA HIS A 148 -5.66 -7.00 4.97
C HIS A 148 -4.78 -7.29 3.73
N LEU A 149 -4.02 -6.31 3.25
CA LEU A 149 -3.15 -6.49 2.08
C LEU A 149 -1.94 -7.36 2.40
N GLY A 150 -1.28 -7.13 3.54
CA GLY A 150 -0.07 -7.88 3.89
C GLY A 150 -0.32 -9.36 4.16
N ALA A 151 -1.46 -9.72 4.76
CA ALA A 151 -1.86 -11.11 4.90
C ALA A 151 -2.11 -11.79 3.54
N TYR A 152 -2.81 -11.08 2.63
CA TYR A 152 -3.03 -11.59 1.28
C TYR A 152 -1.72 -11.80 0.51
N VAL A 153 -0.80 -10.83 0.58
CA VAL A 153 0.54 -10.91 -0.02
C VAL A 153 1.34 -12.08 0.56
N ALA A 154 1.39 -12.21 1.89
CA ALA A 154 2.12 -13.30 2.55
C ALA A 154 1.61 -14.66 2.12
N GLN A 155 0.29 -14.86 2.07
CA GLN A 155 -0.31 -16.11 1.59
C GLN A 155 -0.08 -16.36 0.08
N ALA A 156 -0.07 -15.28 -0.75
CA ALA A 156 0.23 -15.41 -2.18
C ALA A 156 1.68 -15.88 -2.40
N LEU A 157 2.63 -15.32 -1.68
CA LEU A 157 4.04 -15.76 -1.71
C LEU A 157 4.21 -17.20 -1.22
N SER A 158 3.52 -17.58 -0.12
CA SER A 158 3.54 -18.96 0.38
C SER A 158 3.00 -19.95 -0.66
N ARG A 159 1.89 -19.63 -1.34
CA ARG A 159 1.36 -20.46 -2.43
C ARG A 159 2.29 -20.58 -3.64
N MET A 160 3.19 -19.63 -3.84
CA MET A 160 4.27 -19.74 -4.85
C MET A 160 5.47 -20.58 -4.38
N GLY A 161 5.43 -21.11 -3.17
CA GLY A 161 6.46 -21.97 -2.63
C GLY A 161 7.56 -21.26 -1.85
N PHE A 162 7.45 -19.94 -1.59
CA PHE A 162 8.41 -19.25 -0.71
C PHE A 162 8.25 -19.68 0.75
N CYS A 163 9.36 -19.69 1.51
CA CYS A 163 9.32 -19.79 2.96
C CYS A 163 8.90 -18.43 3.55
N VAL A 164 7.64 -18.29 3.95
CA VAL A 164 7.10 -16.98 4.34
C VAL A 164 6.95 -16.86 5.85
N SER A 165 7.49 -15.78 6.39
CA SER A 165 7.20 -15.30 7.73
C SER A 165 6.60 -13.90 7.68
N GLY A 166 5.84 -13.54 8.70
CA GLY A 166 5.28 -12.21 8.79
C GLY A 166 5.39 -11.64 10.20
N TRP A 167 5.52 -10.32 10.30
CA TRP A 167 5.60 -9.62 11.58
C TRP A 167 4.45 -8.62 11.73
N LYS A 168 3.85 -8.59 12.92
CA LYS A 168 2.82 -7.62 13.31
C LYS A 168 2.89 -7.31 14.80
N ARG A 169 2.19 -6.27 15.25
CA ARG A 169 2.23 -5.82 16.64
C ARG A 169 1.59 -6.81 17.63
N SER A 170 0.47 -7.43 17.26
CA SER A 170 -0.32 -8.32 18.11
C SER A 170 -0.31 -9.75 17.58
N PRO A 171 -0.50 -10.78 18.43
CA PRO A 171 -0.60 -12.17 18.00
C PRO A 171 -1.65 -12.37 16.91
N ALA A 172 -1.37 -13.28 15.99
CA ALA A 172 -2.31 -13.76 14.97
C ALA A 172 -1.83 -15.12 14.44
N GLU A 173 -2.74 -15.82 13.79
CA GLU A 173 -2.45 -17.00 12.98
C GLU A 173 -2.76 -16.69 11.52
N LEU A 174 -1.96 -17.20 10.61
CA LEU A 174 -2.15 -17.05 9.18
C LEU A 174 -1.67 -18.32 8.49
N ASP A 175 -2.57 -18.98 7.77
CA ASP A 175 -2.29 -20.25 7.11
C ASP A 175 -1.12 -20.12 6.12
N GLY A 176 -0.16 -21.06 6.25
CA GLY A 176 1.05 -21.10 5.43
C GLY A 176 2.08 -20.02 5.72
N VAL A 177 1.96 -19.28 6.84
CA VAL A 177 2.87 -18.17 7.22
C VAL A 177 3.26 -18.30 8.70
N THR A 178 4.56 -18.28 8.98
CA THR A 178 5.05 -18.19 10.38
C THR A 178 4.87 -16.76 10.88
N VAL A 179 4.05 -16.56 11.93
CA VAL A 179 3.73 -15.21 12.44
C VAL A 179 4.55 -14.86 13.67
N TRP A 180 5.31 -13.78 13.55
CA TRP A 180 6.03 -13.12 14.63
C TRP A 180 5.23 -11.89 15.14
N HIS A 181 5.33 -11.56 16.41
CA HIS A 181 4.62 -10.41 16.96
C HIS A 181 5.41 -9.70 18.06
N GLY A 182 5.12 -8.39 18.23
CA GLY A 182 5.77 -7.54 19.25
C GLY A 182 7.16 -7.05 18.81
N MET A 183 7.58 -5.94 19.41
CA MET A 183 8.88 -5.30 19.09
C MET A 183 10.07 -6.15 19.54
N ASP A 184 9.95 -6.85 20.64
CA ASP A 184 11.04 -7.68 21.20
C ASP A 184 11.44 -8.83 20.27
N ASN A 185 10.51 -9.30 19.44
CA ASN A 185 10.75 -10.37 18.48
C ASN A 185 11.17 -9.85 17.09
N LEU A 186 11.17 -8.52 16.86
CA LEU A 186 11.51 -7.95 15.55
C LEU A 186 12.94 -8.30 15.11
N PRO A 187 13.98 -8.20 15.93
CA PRO A 187 15.34 -8.58 15.55
C PRO A 187 15.46 -10.06 15.14
N SER A 188 14.83 -10.96 15.91
CA SER A 188 14.83 -12.39 15.62
C SER A 188 14.09 -12.72 14.32
N PHE A 189 12.96 -12.05 14.05
CA PHE A 189 12.26 -12.15 12.77
C PHE A 189 13.16 -11.73 11.60
N LEU A 190 13.82 -10.55 11.72
CA LEU A 190 14.68 -10.00 10.66
C LEU A 190 15.88 -10.90 10.35
N ALA A 191 16.48 -11.51 11.36
CA ALA A 191 17.66 -12.37 11.20
C ALA A 191 17.39 -13.61 10.30
N GLU A 192 16.13 -14.00 10.13
CA GLU A 192 15.73 -15.12 9.30
C GLU A 192 15.21 -14.74 7.91
N VAL A 193 15.30 -13.47 7.51
CA VAL A 193 14.65 -12.96 6.29
C VAL A 193 15.67 -12.64 5.20
N ASP A 194 15.58 -13.33 4.05
CA ASP A 194 16.40 -13.05 2.87
C ASP A 194 15.87 -11.88 2.03
N ILE A 195 14.54 -11.67 2.01
CA ILE A 195 13.89 -10.52 1.35
C ILE A 195 12.81 -9.97 2.28
N LEU A 196 12.98 -8.73 2.70
CA LEU A 196 12.03 -8.01 3.56
C LEU A 196 11.03 -7.21 2.73
N VAL A 197 9.73 -7.37 2.99
CA VAL A 197 8.64 -6.61 2.37
C VAL A 197 7.96 -5.75 3.43
N ASN A 198 7.96 -4.44 3.26
CA ASN A 198 7.27 -3.50 4.16
C ASN A 198 5.86 -3.18 3.64
N LEU A 199 4.84 -3.54 4.44
CA LEU A 199 3.42 -3.24 4.26
C LEU A 199 2.80 -2.66 5.55
N LEU A 200 3.62 -2.04 6.39
CA LEU A 200 3.15 -1.39 7.63
C LEU A 200 2.18 -0.23 7.34
N PRO A 201 1.22 0.03 8.22
CA PRO A 201 0.44 1.27 8.17
C PRO A 201 1.33 2.45 8.59
N SER A 202 1.03 3.65 8.07
CA SER A 202 1.70 4.88 8.48
C SER A 202 1.13 5.38 9.81
N THR A 203 1.96 5.38 10.82
CA THR A 203 1.67 5.87 12.17
C THR A 203 2.93 6.52 12.74
N PRO A 204 2.85 7.36 13.78
CA PRO A 204 4.05 7.92 14.41
C PRO A 204 5.06 6.86 14.88
N ALA A 205 4.62 5.64 15.20
CA ALA A 205 5.48 4.54 15.63
C ALA A 205 6.18 3.81 14.46
N THR A 206 5.77 4.06 13.22
CA THR A 206 6.36 3.44 12.02
C THR A 206 7.14 4.42 11.16
N ASP A 207 7.06 5.72 11.47
CA ASP A 207 7.86 6.76 10.79
C ASP A 207 9.34 6.57 11.11
N GLY A 208 10.18 6.46 10.08
CA GLY A 208 11.61 6.24 10.21
C GLY A 208 12.00 4.91 10.88
N LEU A 209 11.07 3.97 11.02
CA LEU A 209 11.34 2.67 11.66
C LEU A 209 12.41 1.86 10.91
N ILE A 210 12.42 1.98 9.58
CA ILE A 210 13.35 1.25 8.72
C ILE A 210 14.57 2.12 8.49
N ASP A 211 15.47 2.10 9.45
CA ASP A 211 16.76 2.73 9.48
C ASP A 211 17.89 1.71 9.23
N TYR A 212 19.14 2.16 9.24
CA TYR A 212 20.29 1.28 9.09
C TYR A 212 20.37 0.26 10.22
N GLY A 213 20.00 0.64 11.44
CA GLY A 213 19.99 -0.24 12.62
C GLY A 213 19.07 -1.44 12.39
N LEU A 214 17.83 -1.19 11.96
CA LEU A 214 16.88 -2.26 11.61
C LEU A 214 17.40 -3.10 10.43
N LEU A 215 17.86 -2.47 9.37
CA LEU A 215 18.36 -3.19 8.18
C LEU A 215 19.59 -4.06 8.48
N SER A 216 20.41 -3.69 9.45
CA SER A 216 21.59 -4.47 9.87
C SER A 216 21.25 -5.78 10.59
N HIS A 217 20.01 -6.00 11.02
CA HIS A 217 19.55 -7.28 11.55
C HIS A 217 19.27 -8.31 10.44
N LEU A 218 19.11 -7.88 9.19
CA LEU A 218 18.91 -8.78 8.07
C LEU A 218 20.22 -9.55 7.75
N PRO A 219 20.14 -10.76 7.19
CA PRO A 219 21.32 -11.43 6.63
C PRO A 219 21.99 -10.56 5.58
N LYS A 220 23.34 -10.56 5.57
CA LYS A 220 24.09 -9.77 4.59
C LYS A 220 23.70 -10.11 3.15
N GLY A 221 23.44 -9.09 2.34
CA GLY A 221 22.98 -9.23 0.97
C GLY A 221 21.48 -9.50 0.85
N ALA A 222 20.69 -9.25 1.89
CA ALA A 222 19.24 -9.34 1.83
C ALA A 222 18.65 -8.35 0.79
N GLY A 223 17.43 -8.65 0.31
CA GLY A 223 16.65 -7.74 -0.52
C GLY A 223 15.63 -6.96 0.31
N PHE A 224 15.21 -5.79 -0.20
CA PHE A 224 14.21 -4.98 0.46
C PHE A 224 13.13 -4.49 -0.52
N VAL A 225 11.86 -4.56 -0.13
CA VAL A 225 10.71 -4.06 -0.90
C VAL A 225 9.88 -3.13 -0.02
N ASN A 226 9.65 -1.89 -0.47
CA ASN A 226 8.77 -0.96 0.23
C ASN A 226 7.53 -0.65 -0.61
N VAL A 227 6.39 -1.16 -0.17
CA VAL A 227 5.05 -0.88 -0.70
C VAL A 227 4.10 -0.35 0.39
N GLY A 228 4.65 0.06 1.53
CA GLY A 228 3.93 0.70 2.63
C GLY A 228 3.84 2.21 2.46
N ARG A 229 4.80 2.94 3.05
CA ARG A 229 4.95 4.41 2.88
C ARG A 229 6.43 4.78 2.80
N GLY A 230 6.72 5.84 2.04
CA GLY A 230 8.09 6.35 1.90
C GLY A 230 8.69 6.78 3.24
N ARG A 231 7.91 7.41 4.11
CA ARG A 231 8.32 7.88 5.43
C ARG A 231 8.71 6.78 6.42
N HIS A 232 8.38 5.51 6.15
CA HIS A 232 8.86 4.39 6.97
C HIS A 232 10.37 4.21 6.88
N VAL A 233 10.99 4.65 5.78
CA VAL A 233 12.39 4.41 5.44
C VAL A 233 13.21 5.69 5.62
N VAL A 234 14.30 5.58 6.36
CA VAL A 234 15.36 6.60 6.36
C VAL A 234 16.19 6.41 5.09
N GLN A 235 15.96 7.27 4.10
CA GLN A 235 16.48 7.07 2.72
C GLN A 235 18.02 7.07 2.67
N ASP A 236 18.70 7.90 3.46
CA ASP A 236 20.16 7.92 3.54
C ASP A 236 20.72 6.62 4.14
N ASP A 237 20.03 6.04 5.12
CA ASP A 237 20.37 4.76 5.72
C ASP A 237 20.16 3.58 4.73
N LEU A 238 19.12 3.65 3.92
CA LEU A 238 18.90 2.70 2.83
C LEU A 238 20.03 2.75 1.80
N LEU A 239 20.42 3.95 1.37
CA LEU A 239 21.55 4.13 0.44
C LEU A 239 22.83 3.56 1.03
N ARG A 240 23.13 3.86 2.29
CA ARG A 240 24.26 3.30 3.03
C ARG A 240 24.23 1.76 3.04
N ALA A 241 23.09 1.15 3.36
CA ALA A 241 22.93 -0.31 3.39
C ALA A 241 23.10 -0.97 2.03
N LEU A 242 22.76 -0.27 0.94
CA LEU A 242 23.00 -0.71 -0.43
C LEU A 242 24.51 -0.61 -0.77
N ASP A 243 25.17 0.49 -0.38
CA ASP A 243 26.55 0.76 -0.75
C ASP A 243 27.54 -0.18 -0.05
N ASP A 244 27.31 -0.50 1.23
CA ASP A 244 28.17 -1.42 2.00
C ASP A 244 27.81 -2.90 1.82
N GLY A 245 26.74 -3.20 1.05
CA GLY A 245 26.32 -4.56 0.72
C GLY A 245 25.54 -5.26 1.86
N THR A 246 25.07 -4.54 2.87
CA THR A 246 24.07 -5.02 3.82
C THR A 246 22.83 -5.45 3.05
N LEU A 247 22.43 -4.65 2.06
CA LEU A 247 21.40 -5.00 1.08
C LEU A 247 22.00 -5.26 -0.29
N SER A 248 21.54 -6.30 -0.98
CA SER A 248 21.90 -6.59 -2.38
C SER A 248 21.12 -5.73 -3.38
N GLY A 249 19.94 -5.26 -3.01
CA GLY A 249 19.07 -4.43 -3.83
C GLY A 249 17.76 -4.08 -3.12
N ALA A 250 17.05 -3.09 -3.66
CA ALA A 250 15.73 -2.73 -3.15
C ALA A 250 14.77 -2.35 -4.27
N VAL A 251 13.45 -2.50 -3.99
CA VAL A 251 12.35 -2.04 -4.83
C VAL A 251 11.48 -1.10 -4.00
N LEU A 252 11.33 0.14 -4.47
CA LEU A 252 10.58 1.18 -3.79
C LEU A 252 9.40 1.62 -4.66
N ASP A 253 8.19 1.29 -4.26
CA ASP A 253 6.98 1.86 -4.89
C ASP A 253 6.59 3.20 -4.27
N VAL A 254 7.09 3.44 -3.06
CA VAL A 254 6.84 4.65 -2.27
C VAL A 254 8.14 5.25 -1.74
N VAL A 255 8.21 6.57 -1.77
CA VAL A 255 9.38 7.38 -1.36
C VAL A 255 8.92 8.62 -0.60
N THR A 256 9.87 9.41 -0.08
CA THR A 256 9.55 10.70 0.56
C THR A 256 10.58 11.76 0.14
N PRO A 257 10.13 12.90 -0.44
CA PRO A 257 8.76 13.23 -0.81
C PRO A 257 8.28 12.51 -2.08
N GLU A 258 6.96 12.53 -2.32
CA GLU A 258 6.33 12.12 -3.59
C GLU A 258 5.69 13.34 -4.28
N PRO A 259 5.99 13.60 -5.59
CA PRO A 259 6.95 12.88 -6.45
C PRO A 259 8.39 13.00 -5.99
N LEU A 260 9.21 11.96 -6.29
CA LEU A 260 10.64 11.98 -5.98
C LEU A 260 11.34 13.11 -6.76
N PRO A 261 12.09 14.03 -6.11
CA PRO A 261 12.82 15.08 -6.78
C PRO A 261 13.82 14.54 -7.82
N GLN A 262 14.01 15.28 -8.92
CA GLN A 262 14.85 14.84 -10.04
C GLN A 262 16.33 14.73 -9.66
N ASP A 263 16.78 15.48 -8.66
CA ASP A 263 18.14 15.49 -8.13
C ASP A 263 18.38 14.45 -7.01
N SER A 264 17.40 13.64 -6.69
CA SER A 264 17.53 12.62 -5.65
C SER A 264 18.57 11.57 -6.01
N ALA A 265 19.46 11.27 -5.05
CA ALA A 265 20.46 10.22 -5.18
C ALA A 265 19.86 8.82 -5.41
N LEU A 266 18.62 8.61 -5.01
CA LEU A 266 17.91 7.34 -5.22
C LEU A 266 17.82 6.97 -6.70
N TRP A 267 17.64 7.94 -7.63
CA TRP A 267 17.55 7.69 -9.07
C TRP A 267 18.79 7.02 -9.65
N HIS A 268 19.95 7.33 -9.09
CA HIS A 268 21.24 6.94 -9.63
C HIS A 268 21.81 5.65 -9.02
N ASN A 269 21.17 5.11 -7.97
CA ASN A 269 21.66 3.87 -7.36
C ASN A 269 21.35 2.66 -8.25
N PRO A 270 22.36 1.93 -8.75
CA PRO A 270 22.17 0.82 -9.69
C PRO A 270 21.47 -0.39 -9.08
N ARG A 271 21.33 -0.45 -7.76
CA ARG A 271 20.67 -1.55 -7.02
C ARG A 271 19.23 -1.23 -6.66
N LEU A 272 18.70 -0.02 -7.01
CA LEU A 272 17.34 0.40 -6.76
C LEU A 272 16.46 0.24 -8.00
N THR A 273 15.25 -0.25 -7.79
CA THR A 273 14.13 -0.11 -8.71
C THR A 273 13.08 0.79 -8.05
N ILE A 274 12.64 1.84 -8.76
CA ILE A 274 11.67 2.80 -8.24
C ILE A 274 10.44 2.78 -9.16
N THR A 275 9.24 2.71 -8.57
CA THR A 275 7.97 2.83 -9.29
C THR A 275 7.13 3.94 -8.66
N PRO A 276 6.23 4.58 -9.41
CA PRO A 276 5.58 5.82 -8.98
C PRO A 276 4.27 5.57 -8.20
N HIS A 277 4.32 4.79 -7.11
CA HIS A 277 3.21 4.51 -6.20
C HIS A 277 2.02 3.84 -6.90
N VAL A 278 2.28 2.75 -7.63
CA VAL A 278 1.31 2.04 -8.48
C VAL A 278 1.03 0.59 -8.06
N ALA A 279 1.66 0.11 -6.99
CA ALA A 279 1.61 -1.31 -6.60
C ALA A 279 0.20 -1.89 -6.43
N SER A 280 -0.79 -1.07 -6.06
CA SER A 280 -2.14 -1.55 -5.81
C SER A 280 -3.25 -0.66 -6.40
N GLU A 281 -2.95 0.11 -7.41
CA GLU A 281 -3.92 1.00 -8.05
C GLU A 281 -4.94 0.19 -8.87
N ALA A 282 -6.11 -0.06 -8.28
CA ALA A 282 -7.20 -0.79 -8.92
C ALA A 282 -7.91 0.06 -9.99
N SER A 283 -8.56 -0.61 -10.95
CA SER A 283 -9.37 0.09 -11.95
C SER A 283 -10.54 0.85 -11.30
N ARG A 284 -11.01 1.91 -11.96
CA ARG A 284 -12.15 2.70 -11.45
C ARG A 284 -13.41 1.86 -11.30
N GLU A 285 -13.64 0.89 -12.19
CA GLU A 285 -14.77 -0.03 -12.08
C GLU A 285 -14.67 -0.91 -10.83
N ALA A 286 -13.47 -1.40 -10.50
CA ALA A 286 -13.29 -2.19 -9.29
C ALA A 286 -13.45 -1.34 -8.04
N GLN A 287 -12.95 -0.11 -8.04
CA GLN A 287 -13.11 0.84 -6.95
C GLN A 287 -14.57 1.27 -6.79
N ALA A 288 -15.28 1.56 -7.90
CA ALA A 288 -16.70 1.89 -7.87
C ALA A 288 -17.54 0.74 -7.32
N ARG A 289 -17.31 -0.50 -7.76
CA ARG A 289 -17.97 -1.69 -7.23
C ARG A 289 -17.75 -1.82 -5.73
N TYR A 290 -16.51 -1.72 -5.28
CA TYR A 290 -16.19 -1.78 -3.85
C TYR A 290 -16.89 -0.67 -3.06
N ALA A 291 -16.94 0.57 -3.59
CA ALA A 291 -17.64 1.68 -2.93
C ALA A 291 -19.15 1.41 -2.81
N VAL A 292 -19.77 0.86 -3.85
CA VAL A 292 -21.20 0.46 -3.82
C VAL A 292 -21.45 -0.63 -2.78
N ASP A 293 -20.60 -1.66 -2.72
CA ASP A 293 -20.71 -2.75 -1.74
C ASP A 293 -20.59 -2.22 -0.30
N VAL A 294 -19.61 -1.32 -0.06
CA VAL A 294 -19.43 -0.67 1.25
C VAL A 294 -20.64 0.16 1.63
N VAL A 295 -21.17 0.98 0.72
CA VAL A 295 -22.37 1.79 0.96
C VAL A 295 -23.57 0.90 1.29
N ALA A 296 -23.74 -0.19 0.53
CA ALA A 296 -24.84 -1.14 0.79
C ALA A 296 -24.71 -1.83 2.16
N MET A 297 -23.49 -2.16 2.61
CA MET A 297 -23.25 -2.67 3.97
C MET A 297 -23.63 -1.65 5.04
N LEU A 298 -23.14 -0.41 4.89
CA LEU A 298 -23.45 0.67 5.84
C LEU A 298 -24.97 0.98 5.92
N GLU A 299 -25.67 0.92 4.79
CA GLU A 299 -27.13 1.09 4.74
C GLU A 299 -27.88 -0.02 5.50
N ARG A 300 -27.33 -1.24 5.53
CA ARG A 300 -27.88 -2.36 6.32
C ARG A 300 -27.44 -2.34 7.79
N GLY A 301 -26.63 -1.37 8.21
CA GLY A 301 -26.06 -1.32 9.55
C GLY A 301 -24.96 -2.35 9.79
N GLU A 302 -24.39 -2.92 8.74
CA GLU A 302 -23.28 -3.85 8.80
C GLU A 302 -21.95 -3.10 8.90
N THR A 303 -20.96 -3.70 9.56
CA THR A 303 -19.61 -3.12 9.68
C THR A 303 -18.72 -3.59 8.53
N PRO A 304 -18.28 -2.70 7.61
CA PRO A 304 -17.31 -3.07 6.58
C PRO A 304 -15.99 -3.55 7.18
N ALA A 305 -15.38 -4.58 6.56
CA ALA A 305 -14.15 -5.19 7.05
C ALA A 305 -12.96 -4.20 7.14
N LEU A 306 -12.96 -3.14 6.35
CA LEU A 306 -11.91 -2.11 6.32
C LEU A 306 -12.38 -0.77 6.86
N LEU A 307 -13.36 -0.80 7.76
CA LEU A 307 -13.68 0.38 8.57
C LEU A 307 -12.44 0.81 9.35
N CYS A 308 -12.06 2.07 9.19
CA CYS A 308 -10.88 2.62 9.84
C CYS A 308 -11.11 2.81 11.34
N ASP A 309 -10.20 2.28 12.15
CA ASP A 309 -10.08 2.69 13.55
C ASP A 309 -9.33 4.02 13.60
N VAL A 310 -10.06 5.12 13.66
CA VAL A 310 -9.50 6.48 13.62
C VAL A 310 -8.54 6.75 14.79
N ALA A 311 -8.75 6.09 15.94
CA ALA A 311 -7.85 6.25 17.09
C ALA A 311 -6.51 5.55 16.88
N ARG A 312 -6.49 4.45 16.11
CA ARG A 312 -5.26 3.73 15.72
C ARG A 312 -4.61 4.31 14.47
N GLY A 313 -5.35 5.05 13.65
CA GLY A 313 -4.87 5.65 12.41
C GLY A 313 -4.92 4.76 11.17
N TYR A 314 -5.58 3.57 11.25
CA TYR A 314 -5.68 2.64 10.13
C TYR A 314 -6.83 1.64 10.27
#